data_2b24abf02802ad814f0c94fa9092c292
#
_entry.id   2b24abf02802ad814f0c94fa9092c292
#
_cell.length_a   1.000
_cell.length_b   1.000
_cell.length_c   1.000
_cell.angle_alpha   90.00
_cell.angle_beta   90.00
_cell.angle_gamma   90.00
#
_symmetry.space_group_name_H-M   'P 1'
#
loop_
_entity.id
_entity.type
_entity.pdbx_description
1 polymer ?
#
loop_
_entity_poly.entity_id
_entity_poly.type
_entity_poly.pdbx_seq_one_letter_code
_entity_poly.pdbx_strand_id
1 'polypeptide(L)'
;MCDATFVRSLRRAPIVINAARGPVADTSAMLQGLRNGHIRAAVIDTWEDEPNINRELLEHASIATPHIAGYSREGKARATAMVLNAVCHFFRMPQLLPIGAPAIPAEDLRPGAAPMPVDLRQGAMRLLQDTACLRANPDNFEILRSTYDLRPEPRLTITN
;
A
#
# COMPACT_ATOMS: atom_id res chain seq x y z
N MET A 1 -2.30 7.09 -17.57
CA MET A 1 -0.98 7.07 -16.96
C MET A 1 -0.62 8.45 -16.46
N CYS A 2 0.03 8.54 -15.31
CA CYS A 2 0.52 9.81 -14.77
C CYS A 2 1.85 10.15 -15.44
N ASP A 3 1.75 10.66 -16.66
CA ASP A 3 2.91 11.07 -17.48
C ASP A 3 3.18 12.58 -17.38
N ALA A 4 4.20 13.06 -18.09
CA ALA A 4 4.59 14.46 -18.08
C ALA A 4 3.47 15.40 -18.55
N THR A 5 2.60 14.96 -19.49
CA THR A 5 1.48 15.77 -19.97
C THR A 5 0.42 15.91 -18.88
N PHE A 6 0.09 14.81 -18.23
CA PHE A 6 -0.84 14.81 -17.09
C PHE A 6 -0.29 15.70 -15.95
N VAL A 7 0.96 15.51 -15.55
CA VAL A 7 1.57 16.27 -14.43
C VAL A 7 1.57 17.78 -14.73
N ARG A 8 1.92 18.20 -15.95
CA ARG A 8 1.86 19.61 -16.34
C ARG A 8 0.45 20.21 -16.35
N SER A 9 -0.58 19.37 -16.49
CA SER A 9 -1.97 19.83 -16.47
C SER A 9 -2.50 20.10 -15.05
N LEU A 10 -1.79 19.66 -14.01
CA LEU A 10 -2.18 19.85 -12.62
C LEU A 10 -2.07 21.32 -12.21
N ARG A 11 -3.17 21.92 -11.74
CA ARG A 11 -3.24 23.37 -11.45
C ARG A 11 -3.18 23.73 -9.97
N ARG A 12 -3.39 22.77 -9.08
CA ARG A 12 -3.53 23.01 -7.63
C ARG A 12 -2.45 22.35 -6.81
N ALA A 13 -1.35 21.92 -7.41
CA ALA A 13 -0.27 21.21 -6.76
C ALA A 13 -0.82 20.12 -5.79
N PRO A 14 -1.48 19.07 -6.29
CA PRO A 14 -2.07 18.03 -5.44
C PRO A 14 -1.00 17.18 -4.75
N ILE A 15 -1.42 16.38 -3.77
CA ILE A 15 -0.67 15.22 -3.32
C ILE A 15 -0.97 14.08 -4.29
N VAL A 16 0.06 13.45 -4.82
CA VAL A 16 -0.07 12.26 -5.69
C VAL A 16 0.26 11.01 -4.87
N ILE A 17 -0.63 10.03 -4.92
CA ILE A 17 -0.45 8.74 -4.23
C ILE A 17 -0.42 7.64 -5.27
N ASN A 18 0.69 6.87 -5.34
CA ASN A 18 0.79 5.67 -6.14
C ASN A 18 0.94 4.43 -5.24
N ALA A 19 -0.16 3.73 -5.02
CA ALA A 19 -0.23 2.44 -4.36
C ALA A 19 -0.85 1.38 -5.30
N ALA A 20 -0.79 1.61 -6.61
CA ALA A 20 -1.33 0.73 -7.64
C ALA A 20 -0.23 -0.16 -8.24
N ARG A 21 0.52 0.38 -9.19
CA ARG A 21 1.69 -0.28 -9.83
C ARG A 21 2.69 0.80 -10.26
N GLY A 22 3.98 0.48 -10.25
CA GLY A 22 5.06 1.38 -10.64
C GLY A 22 4.82 2.08 -11.98
N PRO A 23 4.60 1.35 -13.08
CA PRO A 23 4.41 1.94 -14.41
C PRO A 23 3.16 2.81 -14.60
N VAL A 24 2.30 2.94 -13.58
CA VAL A 24 1.15 3.86 -13.63
C VAL A 24 1.60 5.32 -13.50
N ALA A 25 2.71 5.58 -12.84
CA ALA A 25 3.29 6.91 -12.66
C ALA A 25 4.74 6.93 -13.15
N ASP A 26 4.98 7.68 -14.23
CA ASP A 26 6.32 7.87 -14.79
C ASP A 26 7.22 8.59 -13.79
N THR A 27 8.34 7.97 -13.47
CA THR A 27 9.32 8.45 -12.48
C THR A 27 9.85 9.83 -12.82
N SER A 28 10.18 10.08 -14.10
CA SER A 28 10.70 11.38 -14.54
C SER A 28 9.66 12.47 -14.45
N ALA A 29 8.41 12.16 -14.81
CA ALA A 29 7.29 13.10 -14.69
C ALA A 29 7.00 13.45 -13.23
N MET A 30 7.04 12.46 -12.33
CA MET A 30 6.86 12.66 -10.90
C MET A 30 7.96 13.58 -10.32
N LEU A 31 9.23 13.32 -10.65
CA LEU A 31 10.35 14.14 -10.22
C LEU A 31 10.26 15.58 -10.73
N GLN A 32 9.97 15.77 -12.02
CA GLN A 32 9.78 17.09 -12.58
C GLN A 32 8.59 17.82 -11.94
N GLY A 33 7.49 17.10 -11.69
CA GLY A 33 6.32 17.66 -11.03
C GLY A 33 6.59 18.15 -9.62
N LEU A 34 7.36 17.39 -8.84
CA LEU A 34 7.79 17.77 -7.49
C LEU A 34 8.72 19.00 -7.54
N ARG A 35 9.74 18.98 -8.41
CA ARG A 35 10.70 20.09 -8.56
C ARG A 35 10.06 21.40 -9.01
N ASN A 36 9.12 21.33 -9.93
CA ASN A 36 8.47 22.51 -10.52
C ASN A 36 7.20 22.94 -9.75
N GLY A 37 6.87 22.27 -8.65
CA GLY A 37 5.72 22.61 -7.82
C GLY A 37 4.36 22.25 -8.43
N HIS A 38 4.31 21.47 -9.52
CA HIS A 38 3.07 20.92 -10.03
C HIS A 38 2.47 19.84 -9.12
N ILE A 39 3.34 19.16 -8.37
CA ILE A 39 2.99 18.18 -7.33
C ILE A 39 3.53 18.71 -6.01
N ARG A 40 2.67 18.84 -5.00
CA ARG A 40 3.06 19.32 -3.67
C ARG A 40 3.77 18.27 -2.85
N ALA A 41 3.35 17.03 -2.96
CA ALA A 41 3.89 15.89 -2.24
C ALA A 41 3.60 14.60 -2.99
N ALA A 42 4.49 13.61 -2.86
CA ALA A 42 4.28 12.27 -3.41
C ALA A 42 4.31 11.23 -2.29
N VAL A 43 3.36 10.29 -2.35
CA VAL A 43 3.29 9.09 -1.52
C VAL A 43 3.43 7.91 -2.46
N ILE A 44 4.53 7.18 -2.37
CA ILE A 44 4.89 6.13 -3.33
C ILE A 44 5.06 4.81 -2.58
N ASP A 45 4.21 3.84 -2.91
CA ASP A 45 4.32 2.47 -2.44
C ASP A 45 4.83 1.53 -3.54
N THR A 46 4.47 1.82 -4.79
CA THR A 46 4.83 1.01 -5.94
C THR A 46 5.71 1.83 -6.89
N TRP A 47 6.80 1.22 -7.35
CA TRP A 47 7.89 1.90 -8.04
C TRP A 47 8.10 1.31 -9.43
N GLU A 48 8.59 2.11 -10.38
CA GLU A 48 9.18 1.56 -11.60
C GLU A 48 10.47 0.82 -11.24
N ASP A 49 10.76 -0.23 -11.98
CA ASP A 49 11.98 -1.04 -11.90
C ASP A 49 12.24 -1.70 -10.54
N GLU A 50 11.16 -2.01 -9.76
CA GLU A 50 11.32 -2.79 -8.53
C GLU A 50 12.13 -4.08 -8.79
N PRO A 51 13.10 -4.43 -7.93
CA PRO A 51 13.49 -3.78 -6.67
C PRO A 51 14.49 -2.63 -6.81
N ASN A 52 14.95 -2.31 -8.03
CA ASN A 52 15.99 -1.31 -8.30
C ASN A 52 15.36 0.09 -8.45
N ILE A 53 14.70 0.54 -7.42
CA ILE A 53 13.91 1.77 -7.43
C ILE A 53 14.76 3.02 -7.64
N ASN A 54 14.16 4.05 -8.23
CA ASN A 54 14.83 5.32 -8.46
C ASN A 54 15.12 6.05 -7.14
N ARG A 55 16.41 6.26 -6.84
CA ARG A 55 16.89 6.86 -5.58
C ARG A 55 16.47 8.31 -5.42
N GLU A 56 16.46 9.04 -6.52
CA GLU A 56 16.09 10.44 -6.47
C GLU A 56 14.61 10.62 -6.15
N LEU A 57 13.73 9.81 -6.76
CA LEU A 57 12.32 9.82 -6.41
C LEU A 57 12.10 9.40 -4.95
N LEU A 58 12.88 8.42 -4.46
CA LEU A 58 12.83 7.99 -3.06
C LEU A 58 13.13 9.15 -2.10
N GLU A 59 14.15 9.97 -2.39
CA GLU A 59 14.50 11.13 -1.56
C GLU A 59 13.44 12.23 -1.60
N HIS A 60 12.80 12.45 -2.75
CA HIS A 60 11.79 13.50 -2.93
C HIS A 60 10.39 13.09 -2.49
N ALA A 61 10.09 11.79 -2.39
CA ALA A 61 8.79 11.31 -1.92
C ALA A 61 8.57 11.68 -0.45
N SER A 62 7.40 12.20 -0.10
CA SER A 62 7.06 12.52 1.30
C SER A 62 6.89 11.27 2.14
N ILE A 63 6.30 10.22 1.55
CA ILE A 63 6.18 8.87 2.11
C ILE A 63 6.61 7.89 1.01
N ALA A 64 7.46 6.94 1.38
CA ALA A 64 8.01 5.92 0.51
C ALA A 64 7.99 4.57 1.21
N THR A 65 7.32 3.60 0.62
CA THR A 65 7.18 2.25 1.21
C THR A 65 7.52 1.17 0.18
N PRO A 66 8.01 0.00 0.61
CA PRO A 66 8.49 -1.05 -0.28
C PRO A 66 7.37 -1.97 -0.76
N HIS A 67 6.34 -1.41 -1.45
CA HIS A 67 5.21 -2.14 -2.03
C HIS A 67 4.44 -2.98 -1.00
N ILE A 68 4.05 -2.35 0.09
CA ILE A 68 3.39 -2.99 1.25
C ILE A 68 1.97 -2.47 1.52
N ALA A 69 1.44 -1.57 0.70
CA ALA A 69 0.11 -0.97 0.92
C ALA A 69 -1.00 -2.02 1.07
N GLY A 70 -0.90 -3.14 0.34
CA GLY A 70 -1.81 -4.28 0.44
C GLY A 70 -1.45 -5.32 1.53
N TYR A 71 -0.44 -5.07 2.37
CA TYR A 71 0.05 -6.05 3.32
C TYR A 71 -0.73 -6.00 4.64
N SER A 72 -1.98 -6.49 4.60
CA SER A 72 -2.79 -6.76 5.79
C SER A 72 -3.04 -8.26 5.93
N ARG A 73 -3.22 -8.72 7.18
CA ARG A 73 -3.54 -10.14 7.46
C ARG A 73 -4.85 -10.54 6.79
N GLU A 74 -5.86 -9.71 6.96
CA GLU A 74 -7.20 -9.92 6.43
C GLU A 74 -7.24 -9.85 4.90
N GLY A 75 -6.51 -8.90 4.31
CA GLY A 75 -6.42 -8.75 2.85
C GLY A 75 -5.77 -9.96 2.18
N LYS A 76 -4.66 -10.46 2.73
CA LYS A 76 -4.00 -11.67 2.23
C LYS A 76 -4.89 -12.91 2.38
N ALA A 77 -5.55 -13.07 3.53
CA ALA A 77 -6.46 -14.19 3.77
C ALA A 77 -7.66 -14.17 2.80
N ARG A 78 -8.27 -13.00 2.59
CA ARG A 78 -9.35 -12.84 1.60
C ARG A 78 -8.90 -13.14 0.19
N ALA A 79 -7.75 -12.64 -0.23
CA ALA A 79 -7.21 -12.91 -1.56
C ALA A 79 -7.02 -14.41 -1.80
N THR A 80 -6.47 -15.13 -0.83
CA THR A 80 -6.32 -16.59 -0.90
C THR A 80 -7.68 -17.28 -0.99
N ALA A 81 -8.65 -16.91 -0.15
CA ALA A 81 -9.99 -17.48 -0.18
C ALA A 81 -10.69 -17.23 -1.53
N MET A 82 -10.56 -16.04 -2.11
CA MET A 82 -11.13 -15.70 -3.42
C MET A 82 -10.55 -16.59 -4.53
N VAL A 83 -9.23 -16.79 -4.55
CA VAL A 83 -8.57 -17.65 -5.55
C VAL A 83 -9.03 -19.10 -5.39
N LEU A 84 -9.04 -19.62 -4.17
CA LEU A 84 -9.49 -20.99 -3.91
C LEU A 84 -10.96 -21.19 -4.31
N ASN A 85 -11.84 -20.24 -4.00
CA ASN A 85 -13.24 -20.30 -4.44
C ASN A 85 -13.35 -20.31 -5.96
N ALA A 86 -12.59 -19.48 -6.67
CA ALA A 86 -12.58 -19.46 -8.13
C ALA A 86 -12.10 -20.81 -8.72
N VAL A 87 -11.05 -21.39 -8.15
CA VAL A 87 -10.57 -22.74 -8.53
C VAL A 87 -11.65 -23.81 -8.28
N CYS A 88 -12.29 -23.81 -7.11
CA CYS A 88 -13.34 -24.78 -6.79
C CYS A 88 -14.55 -24.64 -7.74
N HIS A 89 -14.93 -23.42 -8.10
CA HIS A 89 -15.98 -23.21 -9.11
C HIS A 89 -15.58 -23.73 -10.48
N PHE A 90 -14.36 -23.42 -10.93
CA PHE A 90 -13.85 -23.87 -12.23
C PHE A 90 -13.82 -25.40 -12.35
N PHE A 91 -13.33 -26.09 -11.33
CA PHE A 91 -13.25 -27.54 -11.30
C PHE A 91 -14.53 -28.23 -10.82
N ARG A 92 -15.63 -27.48 -10.62
CA ARG A 92 -16.93 -28.00 -10.16
C ARG A 92 -16.83 -28.80 -8.85
N MET A 93 -16.15 -28.23 -7.85
CA MET A 93 -15.98 -28.85 -6.51
C MET A 93 -16.87 -28.15 -5.46
N PRO A 94 -18.21 -28.19 -5.58
CA PRO A 94 -19.12 -27.44 -4.74
C PRO A 94 -19.08 -27.85 -3.25
N GLN A 95 -18.63 -29.07 -2.96
CA GLN A 95 -18.47 -29.59 -1.59
C GLN A 95 -17.40 -28.82 -0.78
N LEU A 96 -16.52 -28.06 -1.43
CA LEU A 96 -15.49 -27.26 -0.78
C LEU A 96 -15.91 -25.79 -0.62
N LEU A 97 -17.08 -25.41 -1.11
CA LEU A 97 -17.57 -24.03 -1.12
C LEU A 97 -18.58 -23.75 -0.01
N PRO A 98 -18.64 -22.53 0.51
CA PRO A 98 -17.66 -21.44 0.28
C PRO A 98 -16.42 -21.60 1.18
N ILE A 99 -15.25 -21.36 0.62
CA ILE A 99 -14.02 -21.20 1.41
C ILE A 99 -14.02 -19.80 1.99
N GLY A 100 -14.18 -19.70 3.29
CA GLY A 100 -14.10 -18.43 4.01
C GLY A 100 -12.64 -17.98 4.20
N ALA A 101 -12.42 -16.68 4.32
CA ALA A 101 -11.17 -16.20 4.89
C ALA A 101 -11.08 -16.70 6.35
N PRO A 102 -9.88 -17.04 6.85
CA PRO A 102 -9.71 -17.38 8.24
C PRO A 102 -10.37 -16.32 9.13
N ALA A 103 -11.12 -16.75 10.13
CA ALA A 103 -11.69 -15.84 11.09
C ALA A 103 -10.53 -15.09 11.79
N ILE A 104 -10.72 -13.79 12.02
CA ILE A 104 -9.83 -13.04 12.88
C ILE A 104 -9.86 -13.73 14.25
N PRO A 105 -8.72 -14.07 14.85
CA PRO A 105 -8.70 -14.71 16.17
C PRO A 105 -9.58 -13.95 17.16
N ALA A 106 -10.34 -14.68 17.96
CA ALA A 106 -11.30 -14.10 18.91
C ALA A 106 -10.62 -13.16 19.94
N GLU A 107 -9.35 -13.34 20.19
CA GLU A 107 -8.49 -12.49 21.01
C GLU A 107 -8.31 -11.09 20.42
N ASP A 108 -8.38 -10.95 19.08
CA ASP A 108 -8.40 -9.65 18.39
C ASP A 108 -9.82 -9.03 18.35
N LEU A 109 -10.84 -9.81 18.75
CA LEU A 109 -12.25 -9.44 18.81
C LEU A 109 -12.75 -9.41 20.26
N ARG A 110 -12.04 -8.79 21.16
CA ARG A 110 -12.50 -8.70 22.56
C ARG A 110 -13.93 -8.18 22.63
N PRO A 111 -14.86 -8.91 23.28
CA PRO A 111 -16.21 -8.42 23.49
C PRO A 111 -16.14 -7.09 24.25
N GLY A 112 -16.74 -6.03 23.72
CA GLY A 112 -16.71 -4.71 24.31
C GLY A 112 -15.47 -3.87 24.00
N ALA A 113 -14.51 -4.37 23.24
CA ALA A 113 -13.54 -3.50 22.61
C ALA A 113 -14.31 -2.66 21.59
N ALA A 114 -14.53 -1.40 21.89
CA ALA A 114 -14.89 -0.42 20.89
C ALA A 114 -13.91 -0.62 19.71
N PRO A 115 -14.37 -0.54 18.43
CA PRO A 115 -13.45 -0.56 17.32
C PRO A 115 -12.38 0.46 17.64
N MET A 116 -11.11 -0.01 17.74
CA MET A 116 -10.01 0.91 18.04
C MET A 116 -10.11 2.02 17.02
N PRO A 117 -10.30 3.27 17.43
CA PRO A 117 -10.19 4.37 16.48
C PRO A 117 -8.85 4.18 15.81
N VAL A 118 -8.84 4.23 14.47
CA VAL A 118 -7.59 4.20 13.73
C VAL A 118 -6.77 5.32 14.33
N ASP A 119 -5.76 4.99 15.14
CA ASP A 119 -4.84 6.00 15.58
C ASP A 119 -4.04 6.43 14.36
N LEU A 120 -4.60 7.42 13.66
CA LEU A 120 -3.98 8.01 12.47
C LEU A 120 -2.57 8.49 12.78
N ARG A 121 -2.26 8.81 14.04
CA ARG A 121 -0.91 9.20 14.48
C ARG A 121 0.03 7.99 14.48
N GLN A 122 -0.39 6.87 15.05
CA GLN A 122 0.41 5.64 15.02
C GLN A 122 0.62 5.14 13.59
N GLY A 123 -0.42 5.15 12.77
CA GLY A 123 -0.34 4.82 11.35
C GLY A 123 0.63 5.72 10.59
N ALA A 124 0.55 7.03 10.82
CA ALA A 124 1.47 7.98 10.19
C ALA A 124 2.91 7.79 10.68
N MET A 125 3.13 7.57 11.97
CA MET A 125 4.46 7.30 12.52
C MET A 125 5.07 6.04 11.92
N ARG A 126 4.29 4.97 11.75
CA ARG A 126 4.76 3.74 11.12
C ARG A 126 5.16 3.97 9.67
N LEU A 127 4.37 4.70 8.88
CA LEU A 127 4.71 5.04 7.49
C LEU A 127 5.98 5.88 7.40
N LEU A 128 6.22 6.79 8.34
CA LEU A 128 7.46 7.57 8.40
C LEU A 128 8.66 6.69 8.77
N GLN A 129 8.49 5.72 9.67
CA GLN A 129 9.52 4.75 9.98
C GLN A 129 9.84 3.85 8.79
N ASP A 130 8.83 3.31 8.11
CA ASP A 130 8.99 2.51 6.89
C ASP A 130 9.73 3.31 5.81
N THR A 131 9.40 4.60 5.66
CA THR A 131 10.09 5.53 4.74
C THR A 131 11.56 5.70 5.12
N ALA A 132 11.85 5.92 6.40
CA ALA A 132 13.21 6.06 6.87
C ALA A 132 14.04 4.77 6.68
N CYS A 133 13.45 3.61 6.95
CA CYS A 133 14.08 2.32 6.73
C CYS A 133 14.40 2.08 5.25
N LEU A 134 13.46 2.40 4.35
CA LEU A 134 13.68 2.24 2.91
C LEU A 134 14.76 3.18 2.39
N ARG A 135 14.78 4.44 2.84
CA ARG A 135 15.83 5.41 2.48
C ARG A 135 17.22 4.98 2.97
N ALA A 136 17.30 4.47 4.20
CA ALA A 136 18.56 4.01 4.76
C ALA A 136 19.11 2.76 4.05
N ASN A 137 18.24 1.89 3.56
CA ASN A 137 18.61 0.60 2.99
C ASN A 137 17.83 0.29 1.70
N PRO A 138 17.93 1.14 0.68
CA PRO A 138 17.10 0.97 -0.52
C PRO A 138 17.48 -0.28 -1.34
N ASP A 139 18.70 -0.81 -1.22
CA ASP A 139 19.13 -2.08 -1.84
C ASP A 139 18.46 -3.30 -1.19
N ASN A 140 17.91 -3.14 0.01
CA ASN A 140 17.17 -4.17 0.73
C ASN A 140 15.65 -4.13 0.45
N PHE A 141 15.22 -3.52 -0.65
CA PHE A 141 13.80 -3.36 -0.99
C PHE A 141 13.00 -4.66 -0.84
N GLU A 142 13.47 -5.76 -1.45
CA GLU A 142 12.79 -7.07 -1.37
C GLU A 142 12.82 -7.66 0.05
N ILE A 143 13.89 -7.44 0.81
CA ILE A 143 13.97 -7.90 2.19
C ILE A 143 12.94 -7.14 3.05
N LEU A 144 12.91 -5.81 2.95
CA LEU A 144 11.97 -4.97 3.68
C LEU A 144 10.52 -5.33 3.34
N ARG A 145 10.25 -5.66 2.07
CA ARG A 145 8.95 -6.09 1.60
C ARG A 145 8.56 -7.48 2.08
N SER A 146 9.44 -8.47 1.91
CA SER A 146 9.14 -9.88 2.18
C SER A 146 9.05 -10.18 3.68
N THR A 147 9.80 -9.47 4.50
CA THR A 147 9.80 -9.62 5.96
C THR A 147 8.86 -8.66 6.67
N TYR A 148 8.07 -7.87 5.92
CA TYR A 148 7.16 -6.90 6.51
C TYR A 148 6.13 -7.55 7.43
N ASP A 149 6.05 -7.07 8.67
CA ASP A 149 5.07 -7.55 9.64
C ASP A 149 3.65 -7.13 9.24
N LEU A 150 2.81 -8.14 8.97
CA LEU A 150 1.45 -7.91 8.48
C LEU A 150 0.62 -7.18 9.52
N ARG A 151 0.14 -6.00 9.16
CA ARG A 151 -0.76 -5.22 10.00
C ARG A 151 -2.20 -5.74 9.90
N PRO A 152 -3.03 -5.55 10.95
CA PRO A 152 -4.47 -5.70 10.83
C PRO A 152 -5.04 -4.59 9.94
N GLU A 153 -6.17 -4.85 9.28
CA GLU A 153 -6.90 -3.78 8.58
C GLU A 153 -7.56 -2.83 9.60
N PRO A 154 -7.45 -1.51 9.37
CA PRO A 154 -8.13 -0.55 10.21
C PRO A 154 -9.65 -0.71 10.04
N ARG A 155 -10.37 -0.81 11.14
CA ARG A 155 -11.84 -0.78 11.13
C ARG A 155 -12.28 0.68 11.13
N LEU A 156 -12.73 1.16 9.99
CA LEU A 156 -13.36 2.48 9.90
C LEU A 156 -14.78 2.38 10.46
N THR A 157 -15.04 3.02 11.57
CA THR A 157 -16.42 3.29 12.02
C THR A 157 -16.83 4.62 11.40
N ILE A 158 -17.70 4.56 10.40
CA ILE A 158 -18.34 5.76 9.88
C ILE A 158 -19.40 6.13 10.92
N THR A 159 -19.13 7.14 11.73
CA THR A 159 -20.17 7.80 12.52
C THR A 159 -20.87 8.78 11.61
N ASN A 160 -22.17 8.53 11.36
CA ASN A 160 -23.05 9.48 10.66
C ASN A 160 -23.23 10.74 11.51
#